data_0d2daa227b659b02267e081c5a316c1b
#
_entry.id   0d2daa227b659b02267e081c5a316c1b
#
_cell.length_a   1.000
_cell.length_b   1.000
_cell.length_c   1.000
_cell.angle_alpha   90.00
_cell.angle_beta   90.00
_cell.angle_gamma   90.00
#
_symmetry.space_group_name_H-M   'P 1'
#
loop_
_entity.id
_entity.type
_entity.pdbx_description
1 polymer ?
#
loop_
_entity_poly.entity_id
_entity_poly.type
_entity_poly.pdbx_seq_one_letter_code
_entity_poly.pdbx_strand_id
1 'polypeptide(L)'
;EIYSGTEFTDRIHMADPLTGPGLPALEQAAQAGRPVILAVAHFGNYDAMRAALSGRGWPVGALYRPMNNEAFNRHYIPAMRAIAEPMFPRGRSGLASMLRFLKGGGWMALGFDQYDGHGAELRFFGQPSKTVLTPAELAIRYDALIVPVAGIRQPDGLSFRVEVGAPIPH
;
A
#
# COMPACT_ATOMS: atom_id res chain seq x y z
N GLU A 1 -3.22 -15.72 5.98
CA GLU A 1 -2.06 -14.83 5.82
C GLU A 1 -1.68 -14.19 7.16
N ILE A 2 -2.58 -13.47 7.81
CA ILE A 2 -2.32 -12.88 9.15
C ILE A 2 -1.92 -13.91 10.19
N TYR A 3 -2.40 -15.16 10.07
CA TYR A 3 -2.07 -16.25 10.99
C TYR A 3 -0.89 -17.12 10.57
N SER A 4 -0.43 -17.00 9.33
CA SER A 4 0.75 -17.71 8.82
C SER A 4 2.03 -16.85 8.74
N GLY A 5 1.95 -15.59 9.15
CA GLY A 5 3.03 -14.64 9.41
C GLY A 5 4.29 -14.79 8.54
N THR A 6 5.32 -15.35 9.14
CA THR A 6 6.63 -15.52 8.49
C THR A 6 6.59 -16.44 7.27
N GLU A 7 5.84 -17.55 7.30
CA GLU A 7 5.75 -18.46 6.15
C GLU A 7 5.15 -17.76 4.91
N PHE A 8 4.16 -16.88 5.12
CA PHE A 8 3.58 -16.10 4.03
C PHE A 8 4.61 -15.13 3.43
N THR A 9 5.32 -14.38 4.28
CA THR A 9 6.34 -13.43 3.82
C THR A 9 7.51 -14.12 3.13
N ASP A 10 8.00 -15.23 3.68
CA ASP A 10 9.10 -16.00 3.11
C ASP A 10 8.75 -16.53 1.71
N ARG A 11 7.55 -17.07 1.52
CA ARG A 11 7.07 -17.51 0.21
C ARG A 11 7.02 -16.36 -0.81
N ILE A 12 6.53 -15.19 -0.39
CA ILE A 12 6.47 -14.00 -1.24
C ILE A 12 7.87 -13.53 -1.61
N HIS A 13 8.79 -13.46 -0.66
CA HIS A 13 10.17 -13.02 -0.89
C HIS A 13 10.91 -13.98 -1.85
N MET A 14 10.74 -15.29 -1.67
CA MET A 14 11.39 -16.28 -2.54
C MET A 14 10.84 -16.29 -3.97
N ALA A 15 9.56 -16.00 -4.14
CA ALA A 15 8.90 -15.99 -5.44
C ALA A 15 9.17 -14.71 -6.25
N ASP A 16 9.56 -13.62 -5.61
CA ASP A 16 9.68 -12.27 -6.18
C ASP A 16 8.56 -11.95 -7.21
N PRO A 17 7.31 -11.85 -6.76
CA PRO A 17 6.13 -11.86 -7.64
C PRO A 17 5.86 -10.51 -8.34
N LEU A 18 6.79 -9.55 -8.26
CA LEU A 18 6.63 -8.21 -8.80
C LEU A 18 6.74 -8.20 -10.32
N THR A 19 5.73 -7.67 -10.99
CA THR A 19 5.65 -7.55 -12.45
C THR A 19 4.97 -6.24 -12.84
N GLY A 20 5.03 -5.90 -14.12
CA GLY A 20 4.22 -4.82 -14.69
C GLY A 20 5.02 -3.62 -15.16
N PRO A 21 4.38 -2.73 -15.94
CA PRO A 21 5.05 -1.62 -16.63
C PRO A 21 5.60 -0.54 -15.70
N GLY A 22 5.10 -0.44 -14.46
CA GLY A 22 5.56 0.53 -13.48
C GLY A 22 6.79 0.10 -12.68
N LEU A 23 7.21 -1.16 -12.77
CA LEU A 23 8.33 -1.67 -11.98
C LEU A 23 9.64 -0.92 -12.21
N PRO A 24 10.05 -0.58 -13.46
CA PRO A 24 11.25 0.23 -13.66
C PRO A 24 11.19 1.62 -13.01
N ALA A 25 10.00 2.22 -12.95
CA ALA A 25 9.83 3.51 -12.28
C ALA A 25 9.96 3.41 -10.75
N LEU A 26 9.51 2.30 -10.15
CA LEU A 26 9.74 2.02 -8.72
C LEU A 26 11.23 1.82 -8.43
N GLU A 27 11.95 1.10 -9.29
CA GLU A 27 13.40 0.87 -9.15
C GLU A 27 14.17 2.21 -9.21
N GLN A 28 13.81 3.09 -10.15
CA GLN A 28 14.39 4.43 -10.24
C GLN A 28 14.04 5.28 -9.00
N ALA A 29 12.80 5.23 -8.53
CA ALA A 29 12.39 5.95 -7.33
C ALA A 29 13.16 5.47 -6.09
N ALA A 30 13.40 4.16 -5.96
CA ALA A 30 14.20 3.59 -4.87
C ALA A 30 15.65 4.09 -4.90
N GLN A 31 16.27 4.10 -6.07
CA GLN A 31 17.65 4.60 -6.25
C GLN A 31 17.76 6.10 -5.96
N ALA A 32 16.75 6.88 -6.33
CA ALA A 32 16.70 8.32 -6.12
C ALA A 32 16.25 8.74 -4.72
N GLY A 33 15.80 7.82 -3.86
CA GLY A 33 15.16 8.14 -2.58
C GLY A 33 13.87 8.95 -2.74
N ARG A 34 13.19 8.80 -3.89
CA ARG A 34 11.96 9.52 -4.20
C ARG A 34 10.78 8.92 -3.43
N PRO A 35 9.92 9.75 -2.80
CA PRO A 35 8.70 9.25 -2.17
C PRO A 35 7.77 8.61 -3.20
N VAL A 36 7.05 7.55 -2.78
CA VAL A 36 6.12 6.82 -3.63
C VAL A 36 4.77 6.65 -2.95
N ILE A 37 3.72 6.82 -3.71
CA ILE A 37 2.35 6.46 -3.34
C ILE A 37 1.92 5.28 -4.19
N LEU A 38 1.71 4.16 -3.52
CA LEU A 38 1.12 2.97 -4.10
C LEU A 38 -0.39 3.12 -3.96
N ALA A 39 -1.06 3.43 -5.07
CA ALA A 39 -2.51 3.52 -5.11
C ALA A 39 -3.09 2.10 -5.12
N VAL A 40 -3.76 1.72 -4.04
CA VAL A 40 -4.29 0.37 -3.85
C VAL A 40 -5.80 0.37 -3.74
N ALA A 41 -6.43 -0.67 -4.25
CA ALA A 41 -7.85 -0.95 -4.03
C ALA A 41 -8.01 -2.09 -3.02
N HIS A 42 -9.16 -2.19 -2.36
CA HIS A 42 -9.52 -3.33 -1.51
C HIS A 42 -9.91 -4.54 -2.38
N PHE A 43 -9.09 -4.80 -3.37
CA PHE A 43 -9.19 -5.89 -4.34
C PHE A 43 -7.93 -6.76 -4.26
N GLY A 44 -8.11 -8.07 -4.26
CA GLY A 44 -6.98 -9.01 -4.14
C GLY A 44 -6.35 -8.99 -2.74
N ASN A 45 -5.03 -9.08 -2.69
CA ASN A 45 -4.28 -9.12 -1.43
C ASN A 45 -3.22 -8.01 -1.37
N TYR A 46 -3.54 -6.92 -0.67
CA TYR A 46 -2.60 -5.80 -0.48
C TYR A 46 -1.41 -6.14 0.43
N ASP A 47 -1.52 -7.16 1.30
CA ASP A 47 -0.40 -7.61 2.12
C ASP A 47 0.66 -8.35 1.29
N ALA A 48 0.25 -9.09 0.24
CA ALA A 48 1.19 -9.69 -0.69
C ALA A 48 2.05 -8.63 -1.40
N MET A 49 1.44 -7.51 -1.79
CA MET A 49 2.16 -6.37 -2.38
C MET A 49 3.16 -5.78 -1.38
N ARG A 50 2.74 -5.53 -0.14
CA ARG A 50 3.62 -4.96 0.90
C ARG A 50 4.79 -5.90 1.21
N ALA A 51 4.53 -7.20 1.36
CA ALA A 51 5.57 -8.21 1.55
C ALA A 51 6.56 -8.24 0.38
N ALA A 52 6.07 -8.27 -0.86
CA ALA A 52 6.93 -8.32 -2.06
C ALA A 52 7.87 -7.10 -2.17
N LEU A 53 7.34 -5.90 -1.96
CA LEU A 53 8.15 -4.67 -2.01
C LEU A 53 9.13 -4.61 -0.85
N SER A 54 8.72 -5.00 0.36
CA SER A 54 9.58 -5.07 1.53
C SER A 54 10.72 -6.08 1.34
N GLY A 55 10.47 -7.20 0.68
CA GLY A 55 11.48 -8.21 0.34
C GLY A 55 12.59 -7.70 -0.58
N ARG A 56 12.30 -6.68 -1.39
CA ARG A 56 13.32 -5.96 -2.19
C ARG A 56 14.02 -4.83 -1.42
N GLY A 57 13.77 -4.69 -0.13
CA GLY A 57 14.32 -3.61 0.68
C GLY A 57 13.61 -2.27 0.49
N TRP A 58 12.40 -2.27 -0.08
CA TRP A 58 11.57 -1.08 -0.26
C TRP A 58 10.44 -1.07 0.79
N PRO A 59 10.67 -0.49 1.99
CA PRO A 59 9.67 -0.53 3.05
C PRO A 59 8.43 0.28 2.67
N VAL A 60 7.26 -0.35 2.78
CA VAL A 60 5.98 0.25 2.45
C VAL A 60 5.17 0.50 3.71
N GLY A 61 5.00 1.76 4.04
CA GLY A 61 4.13 2.20 5.13
C GLY A 61 2.64 2.03 4.77
N ALA A 62 1.84 1.74 5.78
CA ALA A 62 0.39 1.72 5.64
C ALA A 62 -0.30 2.34 6.86
N LEU A 63 -1.47 2.94 6.63
CA LEU A 63 -2.36 3.39 7.69
C LEU A 63 -3.26 2.24 8.11
N TYR A 64 -3.44 2.06 9.42
CA TYR A 64 -4.40 1.09 9.93
C TYR A 64 -5.33 1.71 10.98
N ARG A 65 -6.53 1.19 11.05
CA ARG A 65 -7.45 1.48 12.14
C ARG A 65 -7.35 0.37 13.18
N PRO A 66 -7.00 0.67 14.44
CA PRO A 66 -7.12 -0.31 15.51
C PRO A 66 -8.56 -0.83 15.59
N MET A 67 -8.72 -2.13 15.76
CA MET A 67 -10.03 -2.73 15.96
C MET A 67 -10.61 -2.34 17.32
N ASN A 68 -11.92 -2.35 17.44
CA ASN A 68 -12.59 -2.03 18.73
C ASN A 68 -12.30 -3.10 19.81
N ASN A 69 -11.90 -4.30 19.41
CA ASN A 69 -11.52 -5.38 20.32
C ASN A 69 -10.01 -5.33 20.60
N GLU A 70 -9.64 -4.91 21.81
CA GLU A 70 -8.24 -4.81 22.25
C GLU A 70 -7.53 -6.17 22.31
N ALA A 71 -8.25 -7.25 22.68
CA ALA A 71 -7.68 -8.58 22.69
C ALA A 71 -7.29 -9.04 21.28
N PHE A 72 -8.11 -8.71 20.29
CA PHE A 72 -7.79 -8.96 18.88
C PHE A 72 -6.59 -8.12 18.41
N ASN A 73 -6.51 -6.85 18.78
CA ASN A 73 -5.41 -5.96 18.42
C ASN A 73 -4.05 -6.48 18.90
N ARG A 74 -3.98 -7.16 20.05
CA ARG A 74 -2.74 -7.76 20.56
C ARG A 74 -2.14 -8.82 19.63
N HIS A 75 -2.95 -9.44 18.79
CA HIS A 75 -2.51 -10.41 17.78
C HIS A 75 -2.44 -9.79 16.38
N TYR A 76 -3.41 -8.97 16.04
CA TYR A 76 -3.56 -8.41 14.70
C TYR A 76 -2.46 -7.40 14.35
N ILE A 77 -2.15 -6.47 15.27
CA ILE A 77 -1.15 -5.43 14.99
C ILE A 77 0.27 -6.02 14.81
N PRO A 78 0.76 -6.92 15.69
CA PRO A 78 2.04 -7.59 15.46
C PRO A 78 2.08 -8.40 14.16
N ALA A 79 0.98 -9.08 13.81
CA ALA A 79 0.89 -9.85 12.56
C ALA A 79 1.00 -8.96 11.31
N MET A 80 0.31 -7.82 11.28
CA MET A 80 0.43 -6.85 10.20
C MET A 80 1.86 -6.27 10.09
N ARG A 81 2.51 -6.02 11.22
CA ARG A 81 3.89 -5.53 11.28
C ARG A 81 4.89 -6.56 10.82
N ALA A 82 4.66 -7.83 11.12
CA ALA A 82 5.48 -8.93 10.64
C ALA A 82 5.47 -9.07 9.11
N ILE A 83 4.40 -8.63 8.45
CA ILE A 83 4.32 -8.61 6.98
C ILE A 83 5.17 -7.48 6.40
N ALA A 84 5.02 -6.27 6.89
CA ALA A 84 5.81 -5.11 6.47
C ALA A 84 5.68 -3.93 7.44
N GLU A 85 6.73 -3.17 7.60
CA GLU A 85 6.82 -1.91 8.37
C GLU A 85 7.17 -0.74 7.43
N PRO A 86 6.85 0.52 7.81
CA PRO A 86 6.18 0.94 9.04
C PRO A 86 4.65 0.90 8.97
N MET A 87 4.00 0.77 10.13
CA MET A 87 2.55 0.82 10.28
C MET A 87 2.15 2.03 11.11
N PHE A 88 1.26 2.87 10.57
CA PHE A 88 0.80 4.09 11.22
C PHE A 88 -0.64 3.95 11.69
N PRO A 89 -0.95 4.15 12.99
CA PRO A 89 -2.33 4.12 13.46
C PRO A 89 -3.11 5.34 12.94
N ARG A 90 -4.38 5.18 12.61
CA ARG A 90 -5.27 6.31 12.32
C ARG A 90 -5.32 7.28 13.50
N GLY A 91 -5.33 8.57 13.19
CA GLY A 91 -5.35 9.65 14.18
C GLY A 91 -4.24 10.66 13.94
N ARG A 92 -4.28 11.76 14.69
CA ARG A 92 -3.41 12.92 14.46
C ARG A 92 -1.90 12.58 14.50
N SER A 93 -1.48 11.81 15.49
CA SER A 93 -0.05 11.45 15.65
C SER A 93 0.43 10.47 14.57
N GLY A 94 -0.38 9.46 14.25
CA GLY A 94 -0.06 8.50 13.20
C GLY A 94 -0.01 9.14 11.82
N LEU A 95 -0.96 10.04 11.52
CA LEU A 95 -0.95 10.83 10.28
C LEU A 95 0.32 11.71 10.19
N ALA A 96 0.68 12.41 11.27
CA ALA A 96 1.90 13.23 11.29
C ALA A 96 3.17 12.39 11.07
N SER A 97 3.23 11.17 11.62
CA SER A 97 4.35 10.25 11.41
C SER A 97 4.39 9.71 9.98
N MET A 98 3.24 9.36 9.41
CA MET A 98 3.10 8.98 8.00
C MET A 98 3.59 10.08 7.05
N LEU A 99 3.17 11.33 7.28
CA LEU A 99 3.59 12.46 6.43
C LEU A 99 5.10 12.74 6.54
N ARG A 100 5.69 12.59 7.73
CA ARG A 100 7.15 12.70 7.89
C ARG A 100 7.89 11.57 7.17
N PHE A 101 7.37 10.35 7.25
CA PHE A 101 7.92 9.19 6.53
C PHE A 101 7.88 9.40 5.02
N LEU A 102 6.73 9.82 4.47
CA LEU A 102 6.59 10.12 3.04
C LEU A 102 7.53 11.25 2.61
N LYS A 103 7.57 12.36 3.37
CA LYS A 103 8.48 13.49 3.09
C LYS A 103 9.96 13.08 3.09
N GLY A 104 10.33 12.07 3.86
CA GLY A 104 11.68 11.51 3.92
C GLY A 104 12.01 10.52 2.80
N GLY A 105 11.19 10.41 1.76
CA GLY A 105 11.38 9.44 0.67
C GLY A 105 10.72 8.08 0.92
N GLY A 106 9.91 7.97 1.96
CA GLY A 106 9.20 6.72 2.27
C GLY A 106 8.09 6.41 1.25
N TRP A 107 7.71 5.15 1.18
CA TRP A 107 6.65 4.66 0.29
C TRP A 107 5.39 4.37 1.09
N MET A 108 4.24 4.80 0.59
CA MET A 108 2.95 4.63 1.28
C MET A 108 1.93 3.90 0.42
N ALA A 109 1.36 2.82 0.95
CA ALA A 109 0.16 2.19 0.39
C ALA A 109 -1.08 2.94 0.88
N LEU A 110 -1.85 3.52 -0.05
CA LEU A 110 -3.05 4.29 0.25
C LEU A 110 -4.23 3.77 -0.58
N GLY A 111 -5.32 3.41 0.12
CA GLY A 111 -6.58 3.01 -0.51
C GLY A 111 -7.33 4.21 -1.08
N PHE A 112 -7.96 4.01 -2.26
CA PHE A 112 -8.71 5.08 -2.93
C PHE A 112 -10.12 4.65 -3.36
N ASP A 113 -10.49 3.41 -3.18
CA ASP A 113 -11.70 2.77 -3.72
C ASP A 113 -12.87 2.72 -2.75
N GLN A 114 -12.71 3.22 -1.54
CA GLN A 114 -13.79 3.28 -0.57
C GLN A 114 -14.53 4.63 -0.67
N TYR A 115 -15.86 4.55 -0.50
CA TYR A 115 -16.70 5.75 -0.38
C TYR A 115 -16.22 6.61 0.80
N ASP A 116 -16.00 7.88 0.54
CA ASP A 116 -15.72 8.88 1.56
C ASP A 116 -16.76 10.00 1.51
N GLY A 117 -17.58 10.11 2.55
CA GLY A 117 -18.62 11.15 2.64
C GLY A 117 -18.09 12.58 2.50
N HIS A 118 -16.82 12.82 2.79
CA HIS A 118 -16.11 14.09 2.64
C HIS A 118 -15.28 14.18 1.35
N GLY A 119 -15.25 13.10 0.56
CA GLY A 119 -14.51 13.03 -0.71
C GLY A 119 -15.11 13.91 -1.81
N ALA A 120 -14.34 14.14 -2.86
CA ALA A 120 -14.82 14.84 -4.04
C ALA A 120 -15.84 14.00 -4.82
N GLU A 121 -16.82 14.67 -5.38
CA GLU A 121 -17.78 14.04 -6.28
C GLU A 121 -17.14 13.84 -7.66
N LEU A 122 -16.78 12.60 -7.94
CA LEU A 122 -16.23 12.16 -9.23
C LEU A 122 -17.21 11.22 -9.92
N ARG A 123 -16.93 10.86 -11.17
CA ARG A 123 -17.68 9.85 -11.91
C ARG A 123 -16.93 8.53 -11.94
N PHE A 124 -17.60 7.46 -11.51
CA PHE A 124 -17.11 6.10 -11.59
C PHE A 124 -18.13 5.23 -12.34
N PHE A 125 -17.76 4.63 -13.45
CA PHE A 125 -18.66 3.93 -14.38
C PHE A 125 -19.90 4.76 -14.76
N GLY A 126 -19.73 6.08 -14.98
CA GLY A 126 -20.80 7.00 -15.34
C GLY A 126 -21.71 7.45 -14.19
N GLN A 127 -21.52 6.91 -12.98
CA GLN A 127 -22.30 7.27 -11.79
C GLN A 127 -21.51 8.22 -10.87
N PRO A 128 -22.18 9.16 -10.17
CA PRO A 128 -21.53 9.98 -9.15
C PRO A 128 -20.98 9.11 -8.01
N SER A 129 -19.74 9.36 -7.62
CA SER A 129 -19.10 8.67 -6.51
C SER A 129 -18.24 9.64 -5.71
N LYS A 130 -18.45 9.68 -4.40
CA LYS A 130 -17.57 10.44 -3.49
C LYS A 130 -16.30 9.67 -3.22
N THR A 131 -15.19 10.20 -3.72
CA THR A 131 -13.89 9.54 -3.76
C THR A 131 -12.87 10.33 -2.95
N VAL A 132 -12.05 9.62 -2.17
CA VAL A 132 -10.95 10.22 -1.42
C VAL A 132 -9.86 10.72 -2.38
N LEU A 133 -9.43 11.98 -2.20
CA LEU A 133 -8.38 12.60 -3.02
C LEU A 133 -6.98 12.51 -2.40
N THR A 134 -6.88 12.06 -1.16
CA THR A 134 -5.63 12.06 -0.38
C THR A 134 -4.42 11.45 -1.13
N PRO A 135 -4.52 10.32 -1.87
CA PRO A 135 -3.38 9.81 -2.62
C PRO A 135 -2.86 10.81 -3.67
N ALA A 136 -3.76 11.44 -4.42
CA ALA A 136 -3.39 12.43 -5.45
C ALA A 136 -2.85 13.72 -4.83
N GLU A 137 -3.50 14.23 -3.79
CA GLU A 137 -3.07 15.44 -3.07
C GLU A 137 -1.66 15.28 -2.47
N LEU A 138 -1.36 14.11 -1.89
CA LEU A 138 -0.05 13.81 -1.36
C LEU A 138 1.00 13.63 -2.46
N ALA A 139 0.64 13.02 -3.60
CA ALA A 139 1.52 12.89 -4.74
C ALA A 139 1.96 14.26 -5.23
N ILE A 140 1.02 15.17 -5.47
CA ILE A 140 1.29 16.55 -5.90
C ILE A 140 2.11 17.30 -4.84
N ARG A 141 1.72 17.21 -3.58
CA ARG A 141 2.34 17.98 -2.49
C ARG A 141 3.80 17.61 -2.23
N TYR A 142 4.14 16.34 -2.37
CA TYR A 142 5.48 15.81 -2.07
C TYR A 142 6.27 15.40 -3.30
N ASP A 143 5.79 15.71 -4.50
CA ASP A 143 6.36 15.23 -5.77
C ASP A 143 6.62 13.71 -5.74
N ALA A 144 5.66 12.98 -5.16
CA ALA A 144 5.79 11.55 -4.99
C ALA A 144 5.38 10.82 -6.28
N LEU A 145 6.14 9.81 -6.69
CA LEU A 145 5.69 8.91 -7.75
C LEU A 145 4.39 8.23 -7.32
N ILE A 146 3.36 8.27 -8.14
CA ILE A 146 2.12 7.53 -7.87
C ILE A 146 1.92 6.42 -8.90
N VAL A 147 1.74 5.17 -8.42
CA VAL A 147 1.50 3.99 -9.25
C VAL A 147 0.36 3.13 -8.68
N PRO A 148 -0.53 2.60 -9.52
CA PRO A 148 -1.50 1.60 -9.06
C PRO A 148 -0.80 0.26 -8.85
N VAL A 149 -1.15 -0.45 -7.78
CA VAL A 149 -0.59 -1.78 -7.47
C VAL A 149 -1.68 -2.72 -6.99
N ALA A 150 -1.65 -3.96 -7.46
CA ALA A 150 -2.58 -5.00 -7.07
C ALA A 150 -1.88 -6.33 -6.79
N GLY A 151 -2.23 -6.98 -5.68
CA GLY A 151 -1.81 -8.35 -5.36
C GLY A 151 -2.86 -9.36 -5.83
N ILE A 152 -2.57 -10.09 -6.89
CA ILE A 152 -3.51 -10.98 -7.57
C ILE A 152 -3.21 -12.41 -7.17
N ARG A 153 -4.17 -13.05 -6.46
CA ARG A 153 -4.06 -14.47 -6.09
C ARG A 153 -4.07 -15.33 -7.35
N GLN A 154 -3.16 -16.30 -7.42
CA GLN A 154 -3.05 -17.21 -8.53
C GLN A 154 -4.00 -18.40 -8.40
N PRO A 155 -4.24 -19.17 -9.50
CA PRO A 155 -5.17 -20.31 -9.50
C PRO A 155 -4.87 -21.41 -8.49
N ASP A 156 -3.62 -21.54 -8.05
CA ASP A 156 -3.20 -22.49 -7.02
C ASP A 156 -3.74 -22.11 -5.61
N GLY A 157 -4.31 -20.91 -5.46
CA GLY A 157 -4.86 -20.41 -4.21
C GLY A 157 -3.82 -20.01 -3.16
N LEU A 158 -2.55 -20.21 -3.43
CA LEU A 158 -1.44 -20.05 -2.46
C LEU A 158 -0.44 -18.96 -2.88
N SER A 159 -0.17 -18.83 -4.17
CA SER A 159 0.76 -17.85 -4.70
C SER A 159 0.06 -16.56 -5.15
N PHE A 160 0.87 -15.50 -5.31
CA PHE A 160 0.40 -14.19 -5.75
C PHE A 160 1.29 -13.67 -6.88
N ARG A 161 0.68 -12.92 -7.78
CA ARG A 161 1.36 -12.01 -8.70
C ARG A 161 1.08 -10.59 -8.22
N VAL A 162 2.09 -9.77 -8.10
CA VAL A 162 1.97 -8.36 -7.73
C VAL A 162 2.19 -7.52 -8.97
N GLU A 163 1.12 -6.93 -9.47
CA GLU A 163 1.14 -6.13 -10.67
C GLU A 163 1.29 -4.64 -10.34
N VAL A 164 2.34 -4.04 -10.87
CA VAL A 164 2.65 -2.62 -10.75
C VAL A 164 2.25 -1.94 -12.06
N GLY A 165 1.19 -1.14 -12.00
CA GLY A 165 0.71 -0.39 -13.16
C GLY A 165 1.65 0.75 -13.57
N ALA A 166 1.42 1.31 -14.75
CA ALA A 166 2.17 2.47 -15.20
C ALA A 166 2.01 3.66 -14.25
N PRO A 167 3.05 4.50 -14.08
CA PRO A 167 2.95 5.73 -13.31
C PRO A 167 1.81 6.62 -13.79
N ILE A 168 1.11 7.22 -12.84
CA ILE A 168 0.06 8.20 -13.10
C ILE A 168 0.72 9.58 -13.16
N PRO A 169 0.66 10.30 -14.29
CA PRO A 169 1.22 11.64 -14.39
C PRO A 169 0.38 12.63 -13.56
N HIS A 170 1.03 13.64 -12.99
CA HIS A 170 0.41 14.71 -12.21
C HIS A 170 1.20 16.01 -12.28
#